data_a2b6ec4639f110cc9569c575f2529d09
#
_entry.id   a2b6ec4639f110cc9569c575f2529d09
#
_cell.length_a   1.000
_cell.length_b   1.000
_cell.length_c   1.000
_cell.angle_alpha   90.00
_cell.angle_beta   90.00
_cell.angle_gamma   90.00
#
_symmetry.space_group_name_H-M   'P 1'
#
loop_
_entity.id
_entity.type
_entity.pdbx_description
1 polymer ?
#
loop_
_entity_poly.entity_id
_entity_poly.type
_entity_poly.pdbx_seq_one_letter_code
_entity_poly.pdbx_strand_id
1 'polypeptide(L)'
;MRVAEVGFAACAGRARSGRRGGSTCAGNGAHGGCVQLLKDGKMMKQQTMPRRLLCAVCAVVLLVSAVPAAWAAEPDADTAAPVQSLTASEATEMQQADAAVTALTDSADYAAMSAADRKAAALEQLDDLVQQGLVAKGSIYADEENGMVSFSYSCGALGGILLEDPDEGNTAADLQLAEAAQQTAQNGTYGTAMLYYAFDDTVNSSRYPNYAYMQSYWTSVGLDTKLDTTVTVADLRRMNNYDLCVLSTHGAYYTYEYGWLWKRTATAPVLLLTEKSTFWNDLRYGMDLLNHRIIKVNGAYAVTAGFFRAAYRSGALKDTIILSETCEFYGKSGHLDTSMADALLSGGAACVVGYVNNVYTVYSRSMLWATVNRLLAGDTVREAVDFGLNLYGADDIIWYNNQGGRRPHAVASFPVLSGDQDARLRAVQAAADSTQQAA
;
A
#
# COMPACT_ATOMS: atom_id res chain seq x y z
N MET A 1 9.86 -44.39 24.14
CA MET A 1 10.12 -45.60 23.37
C MET A 1 10.84 -45.21 22.08
N ARG A 2 12.11 -45.58 21.97
CA ARG A 2 13.08 -45.41 20.87
C ARG A 2 13.25 -44.01 20.23
N VAL A 3 14.31 -43.37 20.70
CA VAL A 3 15.07 -42.28 20.12
C VAL A 3 15.82 -42.82 18.89
N ALA A 4 15.76 -42.11 17.77
CA ALA A 4 16.66 -42.34 16.64
C ALA A 4 17.52 -41.07 16.50
N GLU A 5 18.77 -41.20 16.88
CA GLU A 5 19.87 -40.29 16.58
C GLU A 5 20.19 -40.35 15.07
N VAL A 6 20.26 -39.19 14.42
CA VAL A 6 20.88 -39.07 13.10
C VAL A 6 22.00 -38.04 13.20
N GLY A 7 23.21 -38.56 12.96
CA GLY A 7 24.44 -37.82 13.12
C GLY A 7 24.71 -36.79 12.04
N PHE A 8 25.29 -35.68 12.48
CA PHE A 8 25.88 -34.66 11.62
C PHE A 8 27.27 -35.09 11.13
N ALA A 9 27.42 -35.16 9.82
CA ALA A 9 28.75 -35.30 9.18
C ALA A 9 29.20 -33.90 8.74
N ALA A 10 30.28 -33.44 9.37
CA ALA A 10 31.00 -32.23 8.99
C ALA A 10 31.88 -32.52 7.74
N CYS A 11 31.70 -31.77 6.68
CA CYS A 11 32.61 -31.69 5.57
C CYS A 11 33.41 -30.39 5.59
N ALA A 12 34.67 -30.51 6.03
CA ALA A 12 35.71 -29.50 5.86
C ALA A 12 36.28 -29.58 4.43
N GLY A 13 36.22 -28.50 3.68
CA GLY A 13 36.73 -28.35 2.32
C GLY A 13 37.69 -27.18 2.18
N ARG A 14 38.96 -27.52 2.09
CA ARG A 14 40.20 -26.79 1.85
C ARG A 14 40.15 -25.56 0.97
N ALA A 15 40.77 -24.51 1.48
CA ALA A 15 41.33 -23.40 0.73
C ALA A 15 42.42 -23.83 -0.26
N ARG A 16 42.37 -23.29 -1.49
CA ARG A 16 43.48 -23.25 -2.42
C ARG A 16 43.79 -21.80 -2.82
N SER A 17 44.96 -21.38 -2.39
CA SER A 17 45.67 -20.18 -2.84
C SER A 17 46.15 -20.34 -4.29
N GLY A 18 45.91 -19.33 -5.12
CA GLY A 18 46.48 -19.21 -6.45
C GLY A 18 46.93 -17.76 -6.70
N ARG A 19 48.24 -17.64 -6.86
CA ARG A 19 49.05 -16.40 -6.98
C ARG A 19 49.09 -15.90 -8.42
N ARG A 20 49.21 -14.57 -8.54
CA ARG A 20 50.00 -13.76 -9.48
C ARG A 20 49.50 -13.53 -10.91
N GLY A 21 49.55 -12.25 -11.25
CA GLY A 21 49.67 -11.73 -12.59
C GLY A 21 49.38 -10.24 -12.61
N GLY A 22 50.38 -9.43 -12.32
CA GLY A 22 50.33 -7.99 -12.49
C GLY A 22 50.57 -7.61 -13.97
N SER A 23 49.95 -6.51 -14.38
CA SER A 23 50.44 -5.72 -15.50
C SER A 23 49.96 -4.27 -15.32
N THR A 24 50.90 -3.42 -15.08
CA THR A 24 50.88 -1.97 -15.15
C THR A 24 50.85 -1.52 -16.61
N CYS A 25 49.99 -0.59 -16.98
CA CYS A 25 50.28 0.36 -18.06
C CYS A 25 49.68 1.71 -17.74
N ALA A 26 50.56 2.64 -17.49
CA ALA A 26 50.31 4.08 -17.52
C ALA A 26 50.27 4.56 -18.99
N GLY A 27 49.46 5.56 -19.28
CA GLY A 27 49.41 6.22 -20.59
C GLY A 27 48.63 7.53 -20.54
N ASN A 28 49.34 8.61 -20.34
CA ASN A 28 48.90 9.99 -20.59
C ASN A 28 48.56 10.24 -22.05
N GLY A 29 47.59 11.12 -22.34
CA GLY A 29 47.39 11.61 -23.69
C GLY A 29 46.25 12.65 -23.77
N ALA A 30 46.59 13.88 -23.53
CA ALA A 30 45.78 15.03 -23.94
C ALA A 30 45.96 15.28 -25.45
N HIS A 31 44.88 15.76 -26.08
CA HIS A 31 44.80 16.61 -27.29
C HIS A 31 43.39 16.47 -27.85
N GLY A 32 42.62 17.48 -28.09
CA GLY A 32 42.96 18.64 -28.88
C GLY A 32 41.84 18.81 -29.88
N GLY A 33 41.15 19.92 -29.83
CA GLY A 33 39.94 20.24 -30.56
C GLY A 33 40.09 20.20 -32.09
N CYS A 34 38.97 20.19 -32.71
CA CYS A 34 38.81 20.71 -34.06
C CYS A 34 37.43 21.33 -34.22
N VAL A 35 37.40 22.63 -34.21
CA VAL A 35 36.28 23.44 -34.67
C VAL A 35 36.33 23.46 -36.19
N GLN A 36 35.31 22.97 -36.83
CA GLN A 36 35.16 23.13 -38.29
C GLN A 36 34.07 24.16 -38.57
N LEU A 37 34.54 25.35 -38.91
CA LEU A 37 33.74 26.44 -39.49
C LEU A 37 33.26 26.05 -40.90
N LEU A 38 31.99 25.95 -41.12
CA LEU A 38 31.40 26.06 -42.47
C LEU A 38 30.76 27.45 -42.60
N LYS A 39 31.38 28.25 -43.45
CA LYS A 39 30.84 29.46 -44.06
C LYS A 39 29.75 29.04 -45.06
N ASP A 40 28.54 29.50 -44.87
CA ASP A 40 27.69 29.92 -45.96
C ASP A 40 26.70 30.96 -45.46
N GLY A 41 26.92 32.18 -45.96
CA GLY A 41 26.12 33.34 -45.63
C GLY A 41 24.79 33.33 -46.35
N LYS A 42 23.70 33.27 -45.60
CA LYS A 42 22.41 33.82 -46.03
C LYS A 42 21.87 34.69 -44.91
N MET A 43 21.92 36.00 -45.15
CA MET A 43 21.23 37.00 -44.33
C MET A 43 19.73 36.74 -44.37
N MET A 44 19.18 36.19 -43.31
CA MET A 44 17.73 36.23 -43.06
C MET A 44 17.37 37.60 -42.49
N LYS A 45 16.55 38.35 -43.23
CA LYS A 45 15.92 39.57 -42.76
C LYS A 45 15.16 39.28 -41.46
N GLN A 46 15.62 39.94 -40.39
CA GLN A 46 14.86 40.01 -39.14
C GLN A 46 13.52 40.74 -39.39
N GLN A 47 12.43 40.01 -39.45
CA GLN A 47 11.10 40.60 -39.30
C GLN A 47 10.91 40.90 -37.80
N THR A 48 10.91 42.16 -37.48
CA THR A 48 10.55 42.67 -36.17
C THR A 48 9.07 42.44 -35.93
N MET A 49 8.71 41.44 -35.12
CA MET A 49 7.35 41.26 -34.63
C MET A 49 6.91 42.51 -33.84
N PRO A 50 5.69 43.01 -34.02
CA PRO A 50 5.20 44.14 -33.25
C PRO A 50 5.10 43.78 -31.78
N ARG A 51 5.65 44.67 -30.94
CA ARG A 51 5.73 44.51 -29.45
C ARG A 51 4.43 44.09 -28.77
N ARG A 52 3.28 44.35 -29.37
CA ARG A 52 1.97 43.98 -28.83
C ARG A 52 1.65 42.46 -28.95
N LEU A 53 2.25 41.77 -29.92
CA LEU A 53 2.09 40.31 -30.04
C LEU A 53 2.96 39.56 -29.05
N LEU A 54 4.14 40.11 -28.72
CA LEU A 54 5.04 39.51 -27.75
C LEU A 54 4.46 39.52 -26.32
N CYS A 55 3.73 40.58 -25.94
CA CYS A 55 3.07 40.70 -24.65
C CYS A 55 1.88 39.71 -24.50
N ALA A 56 1.14 39.46 -25.60
CA ALA A 56 0.04 38.50 -25.56
C ALA A 56 0.52 37.04 -25.43
N VAL A 57 1.61 36.68 -26.12
CA VAL A 57 2.22 35.35 -26.02
C VAL A 57 2.86 35.13 -24.65
N CYS A 58 3.54 36.16 -24.08
CA CYS A 58 4.09 36.07 -22.72
C CYS A 58 2.99 35.98 -21.66
N ALA A 59 1.85 36.64 -21.83
CA ALA A 59 0.73 36.55 -20.90
C ALA A 59 0.07 35.16 -20.91
N VAL A 60 -0.04 34.54 -22.07
CA VAL A 60 -0.58 33.17 -22.20
C VAL A 60 0.41 32.14 -21.67
N VAL A 61 1.71 32.32 -21.90
CA VAL A 61 2.74 31.41 -21.34
C VAL A 61 2.86 31.55 -19.82
N LEU A 62 2.70 32.77 -19.26
CA LEU A 62 2.68 32.98 -17.80
C LEU A 62 1.39 32.45 -17.15
N LEU A 63 0.26 32.45 -17.86
CA LEU A 63 -0.97 31.84 -17.37
C LEU A 63 -0.94 30.31 -17.40
N VAL A 64 -0.19 29.69 -18.33
CA VAL A 64 -0.03 28.25 -18.42
C VAL A 64 1.06 27.72 -17.50
N SER A 65 2.07 28.55 -17.13
CA SER A 65 3.15 28.16 -16.22
C SER A 65 2.82 28.40 -14.73
N ALA A 66 1.72 29.06 -14.40
CA ALA A 66 1.27 29.28 -13.00
C ALA A 66 0.32 28.19 -12.46
N VAL A 67 0.10 27.11 -13.20
CA VAL A 67 -0.92 26.08 -12.84
C VAL A 67 -0.35 24.69 -12.44
N PRO A 68 0.94 24.46 -12.16
CA PRO A 68 1.32 23.11 -11.73
C PRO A 68 1.47 22.91 -10.21
N ALA A 69 1.33 23.94 -9.38
CA ALA A 69 1.52 23.76 -7.93
C ALA A 69 0.23 23.68 -7.09
N ALA A 70 -0.93 23.96 -7.70
CA ALA A 70 -2.23 23.90 -7.00
C ALA A 70 -2.99 22.58 -7.16
N TRP A 71 -2.39 21.58 -7.82
CA TRP A 71 -3.08 20.36 -8.22
C TRP A 71 -2.66 19.12 -7.43
N ALA A 72 -1.71 19.25 -6.53
CA ALA A 72 -1.39 18.21 -5.55
C ALA A 72 -2.12 18.41 -4.21
N ALA A 73 -2.83 19.53 -4.03
CA ALA A 73 -3.80 19.66 -2.97
C ALA A 73 -5.14 19.19 -3.51
N GLU A 74 -5.64 18.04 -3.02
CA GLU A 74 -7.08 17.77 -3.10
C GLU A 74 -7.80 19.06 -2.65
N PRO A 75 -8.89 19.47 -3.33
CA PRO A 75 -9.64 20.63 -2.88
C PRO A 75 -9.99 20.42 -1.41
N ASP A 76 -9.50 21.33 -0.55
CA ASP A 76 -9.91 21.37 0.85
C ASP A 76 -11.43 21.21 0.88
N ALA A 77 -11.90 20.11 1.47
CA ALA A 77 -13.31 19.75 1.57
C ALA A 77 -14.11 20.74 2.45
N ASP A 78 -13.50 21.86 2.83
CA ASP A 78 -14.09 22.90 3.68
C ASP A 78 -14.70 24.09 2.90
N THR A 79 -14.65 24.12 1.58
CA THR A 79 -15.54 25.02 0.81
C THR A 79 -16.83 24.25 0.54
N ALA A 80 -17.69 24.24 1.51
CA ALA A 80 -18.93 23.51 1.59
C ALA A 80 -19.88 23.79 0.40
N ALA A 81 -19.79 22.96 -0.63
CA ALA A 81 -20.99 22.56 -1.36
C ALA A 81 -21.93 21.86 -0.33
N PRO A 82 -23.26 21.99 -0.45
CA PRO A 82 -24.15 21.31 0.48
C PRO A 82 -23.81 19.82 0.48
N VAL A 83 -23.54 19.32 1.67
CA VAL A 83 -23.14 17.93 1.91
C VAL A 83 -24.28 17.03 1.45
N GLN A 84 -24.14 16.46 0.25
CA GLN A 84 -25.13 15.55 -0.30
C GLN A 84 -24.95 14.21 0.39
N SER A 85 -25.92 13.80 1.19
CA SER A 85 -25.95 12.47 1.79
C SER A 85 -26.53 11.48 0.79
N LEU A 86 -26.01 10.25 0.79
CA LEU A 86 -26.53 9.15 -0.01
C LEU A 86 -27.99 8.88 0.38
N THR A 87 -28.88 8.83 -0.60
CA THR A 87 -30.31 8.53 -0.37
C THR A 87 -30.54 7.02 -0.30
N ALA A 88 -31.68 6.62 0.27
CA ALA A 88 -32.07 5.21 0.31
C ALA A 88 -32.27 4.60 -1.10
N SER A 89 -32.72 5.38 -2.10
CA SER A 89 -32.82 4.93 -3.49
C SER A 89 -31.45 4.64 -4.07
N GLU A 90 -30.51 5.56 -3.94
CA GLU A 90 -29.14 5.42 -4.43
C GLU A 90 -28.41 4.25 -3.76
N ALA A 91 -28.59 4.05 -2.44
CA ALA A 91 -28.05 2.89 -1.74
C ALA A 91 -28.67 1.57 -2.27
N THR A 92 -29.95 1.56 -2.60
CA THR A 92 -30.60 0.38 -3.20
C THR A 92 -30.06 0.10 -4.60
N GLU A 93 -29.90 1.11 -5.43
CA GLU A 93 -29.31 1.00 -6.78
C GLU A 93 -27.87 0.48 -6.72
N MET A 94 -27.06 1.00 -5.79
CA MET A 94 -25.70 0.52 -5.56
C MET A 94 -25.70 -0.96 -5.16
N GLN A 95 -26.58 -1.39 -4.25
CA GLN A 95 -26.68 -2.80 -3.85
C GLN A 95 -27.11 -3.72 -4.99
N GLN A 96 -27.96 -3.26 -5.90
CA GLN A 96 -28.32 -4.03 -7.11
C GLN A 96 -27.12 -4.21 -8.03
N ALA A 97 -26.32 -3.17 -8.23
CA ALA A 97 -25.10 -3.24 -9.02
C ALA A 97 -24.06 -4.18 -8.35
N ASP A 98 -23.85 -4.04 -7.03
CA ASP A 98 -22.94 -4.90 -6.28
C ASP A 98 -23.34 -6.37 -6.35
N ALA A 99 -24.63 -6.68 -6.22
CA ALA A 99 -25.11 -8.06 -6.32
C ALA A 99 -24.78 -8.67 -7.69
N ALA A 100 -24.88 -7.88 -8.77
CA ALA A 100 -24.54 -8.36 -10.11
C ALA A 100 -23.01 -8.53 -10.28
N VAL A 101 -22.21 -7.57 -9.77
CA VAL A 101 -20.74 -7.67 -9.76
C VAL A 101 -20.28 -8.88 -8.95
N THR A 102 -20.78 -9.04 -7.73
CA THR A 102 -20.43 -10.16 -6.84
C THR A 102 -20.85 -11.50 -7.46
N ALA A 103 -22.03 -11.59 -8.07
CA ALA A 103 -22.46 -12.81 -8.76
C ALA A 103 -21.52 -13.19 -9.92
N LEU A 104 -20.94 -12.21 -10.61
CA LEU A 104 -19.91 -12.47 -11.61
C LEU A 104 -18.60 -12.92 -10.95
N THR A 105 -18.05 -12.13 -10.02
CA THR A 105 -16.70 -12.32 -9.48
C THR A 105 -16.59 -13.56 -8.58
N ASP A 106 -17.64 -13.95 -7.89
CA ASP A 106 -17.68 -15.14 -7.03
C ASP A 106 -18.00 -16.42 -7.82
N SER A 107 -18.23 -16.33 -9.14
CA SER A 107 -18.53 -17.51 -9.95
C SER A 107 -17.28 -18.36 -10.19
N ALA A 108 -17.44 -19.68 -10.15
CA ALA A 108 -16.36 -20.62 -10.48
C ALA A 108 -15.83 -20.42 -11.92
N ASP A 109 -16.70 -20.02 -12.83
CA ASP A 109 -16.33 -19.75 -14.22
C ASP A 109 -15.39 -18.52 -14.30
N TYR A 110 -15.72 -17.43 -13.59
CA TYR A 110 -14.86 -16.24 -13.54
C TYR A 110 -13.49 -16.55 -12.92
N ALA A 111 -13.47 -17.31 -11.85
CA ALA A 111 -12.21 -17.72 -11.20
C ALA A 111 -11.31 -18.55 -12.14
N ALA A 112 -11.92 -19.33 -13.07
CA ALA A 112 -11.18 -20.14 -14.05
C ALA A 112 -10.74 -19.36 -15.31
N MET A 113 -11.22 -18.13 -15.51
CA MET A 113 -10.90 -17.31 -16.66
C MET A 113 -9.47 -16.77 -16.63
N SER A 114 -8.90 -16.50 -17.81
CA SER A 114 -7.72 -15.66 -17.94
C SER A 114 -8.02 -14.20 -17.57
N ALA A 115 -7.01 -13.39 -17.22
CA ALA A 115 -7.20 -11.97 -16.93
C ALA A 115 -7.88 -11.22 -18.10
N ALA A 116 -7.57 -11.58 -19.36
CA ALA A 116 -8.20 -11.01 -20.54
C ALA A 116 -9.69 -11.37 -20.65
N ASP A 117 -10.06 -12.63 -20.33
CA ASP A 117 -11.44 -13.08 -20.34
C ASP A 117 -12.22 -12.49 -19.17
N ARG A 118 -11.62 -12.40 -17.99
CA ARG A 118 -12.19 -11.68 -16.82
C ARG A 118 -12.50 -10.22 -17.16
N LYS A 119 -11.57 -9.54 -17.84
CA LYS A 119 -11.79 -8.18 -18.31
C LYS A 119 -12.98 -8.08 -19.26
N ALA A 120 -13.08 -8.99 -20.24
CA ALA A 120 -14.18 -8.99 -21.20
C ALA A 120 -15.53 -9.20 -20.47
N ALA A 121 -15.60 -10.18 -19.56
CA ALA A 121 -16.79 -10.44 -18.76
C ALA A 121 -17.17 -9.28 -17.85
N ALA A 122 -16.17 -8.63 -17.20
CA ALA A 122 -16.40 -7.46 -16.37
C ALA A 122 -16.96 -6.28 -17.18
N LEU A 123 -16.42 -6.02 -18.37
CA LEU A 123 -16.93 -4.95 -19.26
C LEU A 123 -18.34 -5.23 -19.75
N GLU A 124 -18.66 -6.46 -20.14
CA GLU A 124 -20.01 -6.86 -20.54
C GLU A 124 -21.01 -6.65 -19.40
N GLN A 125 -20.68 -7.12 -18.19
CA GLN A 125 -21.51 -6.92 -16.99
C GLN A 125 -21.73 -5.43 -16.68
N LEU A 126 -20.69 -4.62 -16.78
CA LEU A 126 -20.80 -3.18 -16.50
C LEU A 126 -21.59 -2.45 -17.59
N ASP A 127 -21.49 -2.84 -18.85
CA ASP A 127 -22.32 -2.28 -19.92
C ASP A 127 -23.80 -2.57 -19.71
N ASP A 128 -24.14 -3.77 -19.22
CA ASP A 128 -25.52 -4.11 -18.85
C ASP A 128 -26.01 -3.24 -17.68
N LEU A 129 -25.17 -2.99 -16.67
CA LEU A 129 -25.50 -2.12 -15.54
C LEU A 129 -25.67 -0.66 -15.99
N VAL A 130 -24.91 -0.18 -16.99
CA VAL A 130 -25.13 1.13 -17.62
C VAL A 130 -26.49 1.21 -18.31
N GLN A 131 -26.89 0.16 -19.02
CA GLN A 131 -28.22 0.12 -19.67
C GLN A 131 -29.36 0.12 -18.65
N GLN A 132 -29.14 -0.48 -17.47
CA GLN A 132 -30.10 -0.44 -16.34
C GLN A 132 -30.09 0.89 -15.58
N GLY A 133 -29.12 1.79 -15.86
CA GLY A 133 -28.97 3.08 -15.17
C GLY A 133 -28.34 2.99 -13.80
N LEU A 134 -27.75 1.84 -13.42
CA LEU A 134 -27.09 1.59 -12.13
C LEU A 134 -25.63 2.07 -12.12
N VAL A 135 -24.98 2.08 -13.29
CA VAL A 135 -23.63 2.58 -13.53
C VAL A 135 -23.68 3.81 -14.42
N ALA A 136 -22.89 4.81 -14.11
CA ALA A 136 -22.87 6.06 -14.87
C ALA A 136 -22.27 5.85 -16.27
N LYS A 137 -22.96 6.34 -17.29
CA LYS A 137 -22.54 6.21 -18.68
C LYS A 137 -21.18 6.86 -18.90
N GLY A 138 -20.24 6.08 -19.48
CA GLY A 138 -18.90 6.56 -19.84
C GLY A 138 -17.96 6.71 -18.64
N SER A 139 -18.26 6.08 -17.50
CA SER A 139 -17.40 6.05 -16.32
C SER A 139 -16.53 4.78 -16.24
N ILE A 140 -16.74 3.82 -17.12
CA ILE A 140 -16.00 2.55 -17.12
C ILE A 140 -14.59 2.80 -17.65
N TYR A 141 -13.60 2.42 -16.88
CA TYR A 141 -12.18 2.49 -17.24
C TYR A 141 -11.49 1.16 -16.93
N ALA A 142 -10.93 0.53 -17.95
CA ALA A 142 -10.16 -0.69 -17.81
C ALA A 142 -8.67 -0.36 -17.71
N ASP A 143 -8.08 -0.66 -16.57
CA ASP A 143 -6.67 -0.50 -16.27
C ASP A 143 -5.98 -1.88 -16.30
N GLU A 144 -5.40 -2.21 -17.45
CA GLU A 144 -4.70 -3.49 -17.62
C GLU A 144 -3.40 -3.55 -16.81
N GLU A 145 -2.74 -2.41 -16.61
CA GLU A 145 -1.48 -2.33 -15.86
C GLU A 145 -1.71 -2.62 -14.36
N ASN A 146 -2.85 -2.19 -13.85
CA ASN A 146 -3.22 -2.37 -12.44
C ASN A 146 -4.22 -3.53 -12.24
N GLY A 147 -4.52 -4.31 -13.27
CA GLY A 147 -5.37 -5.48 -13.17
C GLY A 147 -6.79 -5.17 -12.67
N MET A 148 -7.38 -4.03 -13.07
CA MET A 148 -8.65 -3.56 -12.54
C MET A 148 -9.54 -2.93 -13.62
N VAL A 149 -10.86 -3.08 -13.46
CA VAL A 149 -11.86 -2.27 -14.16
C VAL A 149 -12.57 -1.40 -13.13
N SER A 150 -12.45 -0.08 -13.24
CA SER A 150 -13.13 0.89 -12.39
C SER A 150 -14.37 1.46 -13.07
N PHE A 151 -15.31 1.92 -12.27
CA PHE A 151 -16.53 2.56 -12.72
C PHE A 151 -17.11 3.49 -11.65
N SER A 152 -18.10 4.30 -12.03
CA SER A 152 -18.88 5.08 -11.06
C SER A 152 -20.31 4.57 -11.05
N TYR A 153 -20.89 4.40 -9.87
CA TYR A 153 -22.34 4.22 -9.72
C TYR A 153 -23.10 5.45 -10.22
N SER A 154 -24.39 5.29 -10.47
CA SER A 154 -25.27 6.41 -10.90
C SER A 154 -25.22 7.61 -9.96
N CYS A 155 -25.05 7.39 -8.66
CA CYS A 155 -24.92 8.42 -7.62
C CYS A 155 -23.56 9.10 -7.56
N GLY A 156 -22.55 8.60 -8.31
CA GLY A 156 -21.19 9.15 -8.33
C GLY A 156 -20.19 8.46 -7.38
N ALA A 157 -20.61 7.55 -6.53
CA ALA A 157 -19.69 6.72 -5.76
C ALA A 157 -18.84 5.85 -6.70
N LEU A 158 -17.62 5.46 -6.28
CA LEU A 158 -16.69 4.68 -7.10
C LEU A 158 -16.81 3.19 -6.80
N GLY A 159 -16.70 2.38 -7.87
CA GLY A 159 -16.65 0.92 -7.81
C GLY A 159 -15.51 0.35 -8.66
N GLY A 160 -15.12 -0.90 -8.38
CA GLY A 160 -14.07 -1.59 -9.12
C GLY A 160 -14.25 -3.10 -9.11
N ILE A 161 -13.69 -3.73 -10.15
CA ILE A 161 -13.61 -5.19 -10.31
C ILE A 161 -12.15 -5.55 -10.49
N LEU A 162 -11.60 -6.39 -9.59
CA LEU A 162 -10.27 -6.95 -9.75
C LEU A 162 -10.27 -8.03 -10.84
N LEU A 163 -9.28 -7.96 -11.73
CA LEU A 163 -9.08 -8.92 -12.83
C LEU A 163 -8.13 -10.06 -12.44
N GLU A 164 -7.33 -9.84 -11.40
CA GLU A 164 -6.39 -10.83 -10.86
C GLU A 164 -6.87 -11.29 -9.49
N ASP A 165 -6.52 -12.51 -9.14
CA ASP A 165 -6.73 -13.01 -7.77
C ASP A 165 -5.61 -12.45 -6.90
N PRO A 166 -5.90 -11.61 -5.90
CA PRO A 166 -4.88 -11.04 -5.03
C PRO A 166 -4.14 -12.10 -4.20
N ASP A 167 -4.69 -13.32 -4.08
CA ASP A 167 -4.07 -14.46 -3.40
C ASP A 167 -3.25 -15.37 -4.35
N GLU A 168 -3.21 -15.06 -5.65
CA GLU A 168 -2.49 -15.88 -6.62
C GLU A 168 -0.99 -15.94 -6.28
N GLY A 169 -0.46 -17.13 -6.15
CA GLY A 169 0.95 -17.38 -5.84
C GLY A 169 1.27 -17.57 -4.36
N ASN A 170 0.34 -17.30 -3.44
CA ASN A 170 0.51 -17.58 -2.02
C ASN A 170 0.11 -19.02 -1.69
N THR A 171 1.06 -19.88 -1.37
CA THR A 171 0.78 -21.26 -0.96
C THR A 171 0.91 -21.45 0.55
N ALA A 172 0.15 -22.41 1.12
CA ALA A 172 0.22 -22.69 2.55
C ALA A 172 1.63 -23.15 3.02
N ALA A 173 2.43 -23.72 2.12
CA ALA A 173 3.81 -24.14 2.41
C ALA A 173 4.75 -22.96 2.67
N ASP A 174 4.40 -21.77 2.15
CA ASP A 174 5.22 -20.58 2.20
C ASP A 174 5.04 -19.78 3.50
N LEU A 175 4.23 -20.29 4.46
CA LEU A 175 3.77 -19.52 5.62
C LEU A 175 4.56 -19.78 6.91
N GLN A 176 5.68 -20.51 6.86
CA GLN A 176 6.50 -20.74 8.05
C GLN A 176 7.40 -19.51 8.29
N LEU A 177 7.21 -18.88 9.46
CA LEU A 177 8.13 -17.86 9.94
C LEU A 177 9.52 -18.46 10.08
N ALA A 178 10.53 -17.76 9.57
CA ALA A 178 11.90 -18.16 9.77
C ALA A 178 12.24 -18.16 11.29
N GLU A 179 12.68 -19.30 11.81
CA GLU A 179 12.97 -19.49 13.25
C GLU A 179 14.03 -18.52 13.80
N ALA A 180 14.89 -17.98 12.94
CA ALA A 180 16.00 -17.11 13.33
C ALA A 180 15.58 -15.73 13.92
N ALA A 181 14.31 -15.34 13.81
CA ALA A 181 13.83 -14.06 14.32
C ALA A 181 13.43 -14.08 15.81
N GLN A 182 13.56 -15.19 16.50
CA GLN A 182 13.31 -15.28 17.93
C GLN A 182 14.45 -14.62 18.74
N GLN A 183 14.61 -13.32 18.59
CA GLN A 183 15.44 -12.58 19.53
C GLN A 183 14.59 -12.13 20.71
N THR A 184 15.11 -12.32 21.88
CA THR A 184 14.54 -12.02 23.19
C THR A 184 14.02 -10.58 23.23
N ALA A 185 12.71 -10.42 23.05
CA ALA A 185 12.04 -9.24 23.54
C ALA A 185 12.38 -9.10 25.03
N GLN A 186 12.75 -7.91 25.45
CA GLN A 186 12.95 -7.65 26.88
C GLN A 186 11.59 -7.75 27.54
N ASN A 187 11.49 -8.49 28.63
CA ASN A 187 10.28 -8.49 29.45
C ASN A 187 10.03 -7.05 29.94
N GLY A 188 8.94 -6.47 29.50
CA GLY A 188 8.56 -5.10 29.83
C GLY A 188 7.05 -4.94 29.74
N THR A 189 6.55 -3.77 30.07
CA THR A 189 5.18 -3.37 29.74
C THR A 189 5.31 -2.37 28.62
N TYR A 190 4.90 -2.77 27.44
CA TYR A 190 4.82 -1.91 26.28
C TYR A 190 3.37 -1.43 26.11
N GLY A 191 3.04 -0.54 25.27
CA GLY A 191 1.67 -0.09 25.08
C GLY A 191 0.77 -1.17 24.46
N THR A 192 -0.08 -0.76 23.57
CA THR A 192 -1.10 -1.59 22.92
C THR A 192 -0.80 -1.75 21.45
N ALA A 193 -1.09 -2.92 20.87
CA ALA A 193 -0.98 -3.19 19.45
C ALA A 193 -2.27 -3.76 18.88
N MET A 194 -2.55 -3.42 17.61
CA MET A 194 -3.64 -4.01 16.83
C MET A 194 -3.10 -4.58 15.53
N LEU A 195 -3.39 -5.85 15.29
CA LEU A 195 -3.17 -6.54 14.03
C LEU A 195 -4.50 -6.53 13.25
N TYR A 196 -4.62 -5.67 12.27
CA TYR A 196 -5.74 -5.62 11.33
C TYR A 196 -5.45 -6.60 10.19
N TYR A 197 -6.07 -7.76 10.27
CA TYR A 197 -5.91 -8.84 9.31
C TYR A 197 -7.14 -8.93 8.41
N ALA A 198 -7.11 -8.20 7.31
CA ALA A 198 -8.25 -8.02 6.40
C ALA A 198 -8.12 -8.90 5.15
N PHE A 199 -8.02 -10.20 5.35
CA PHE A 199 -8.20 -11.17 4.27
C PHE A 199 -9.56 -11.82 4.46
N ASP A 200 -10.24 -12.13 3.36
CA ASP A 200 -11.57 -12.70 3.42
C ASP A 200 -11.59 -14.17 3.90
N ASP A 201 -12.74 -14.84 3.77
CA ASP A 201 -12.97 -16.20 4.26
C ASP A 201 -12.01 -17.26 3.69
N THR A 202 -11.31 -16.97 2.59
CA THR A 202 -10.30 -17.87 2.02
C THR A 202 -9.06 -17.93 2.88
N VAL A 203 -8.86 -16.93 3.75
CA VAL A 203 -7.70 -16.73 4.61
C VAL A 203 -8.13 -16.79 6.07
N ASN A 204 -8.42 -17.99 6.56
CA ASN A 204 -8.81 -18.21 7.95
C ASN A 204 -7.60 -18.40 8.87
N SER A 205 -7.81 -18.35 10.19
CA SER A 205 -6.77 -18.50 11.20
C SER A 205 -5.99 -19.83 11.12
N SER A 206 -6.60 -20.88 10.57
CA SER A 206 -5.92 -22.17 10.36
C SER A 206 -4.98 -22.13 9.15
N ARG A 207 -5.27 -21.30 8.16
CA ARG A 207 -4.42 -21.10 6.99
C ARG A 207 -3.23 -20.16 7.31
N TYR A 208 -3.42 -19.21 8.24
CA TYR A 208 -2.39 -18.26 8.65
C TYR A 208 -2.19 -18.23 10.18
N PRO A 209 -1.73 -19.33 10.77
CA PRO A 209 -1.60 -19.45 12.23
C PRO A 209 -0.58 -18.44 12.81
N ASN A 210 0.25 -17.84 11.95
CA ASN A 210 1.33 -16.95 12.35
C ASN A 210 0.82 -15.70 13.08
N TYR A 211 -0.33 -15.14 12.69
CA TYR A 211 -0.88 -13.95 13.36
C TYR A 211 -1.36 -14.26 14.78
N ALA A 212 -2.01 -15.39 14.98
CA ALA A 212 -2.40 -15.85 16.32
C ALA A 212 -1.15 -16.13 17.19
N TYR A 213 -0.09 -16.67 16.59
CA TYR A 213 1.19 -16.86 17.27
C TYR A 213 1.85 -15.53 17.62
N MET A 214 1.94 -14.58 16.69
CA MET A 214 2.48 -13.24 16.95
C MET A 214 1.71 -12.53 18.08
N GLN A 215 0.39 -12.54 18.02
CA GLN A 215 -0.47 -12.00 19.06
C GLN A 215 -0.13 -12.60 20.42
N SER A 216 -0.12 -13.92 20.53
CA SER A 216 0.15 -14.64 21.77
C SER A 216 1.56 -14.35 22.30
N TYR A 217 2.55 -14.37 21.42
CA TYR A 217 3.94 -14.13 21.79
C TYR A 217 4.15 -12.69 22.27
N TRP A 218 3.73 -11.69 21.50
CA TRP A 218 3.92 -10.29 21.86
C TRP A 218 3.16 -9.91 23.13
N THR A 219 1.96 -10.47 23.32
CA THR A 219 1.24 -10.32 24.58
C THR A 219 2.01 -10.93 25.76
N SER A 220 2.63 -12.10 25.57
CA SER A 220 3.42 -12.76 26.63
C SER A 220 4.66 -11.98 27.05
N VAL A 221 5.21 -11.15 26.17
CA VAL A 221 6.37 -10.31 26.44
C VAL A 221 6.01 -8.87 26.82
N GLY A 222 4.70 -8.57 26.97
CA GLY A 222 4.21 -7.33 27.58
C GLY A 222 3.68 -6.27 26.60
N LEU A 223 3.47 -6.58 25.31
CA LEU A 223 2.75 -5.75 24.37
C LEU A 223 1.30 -6.25 24.29
N ASP A 224 0.32 -5.50 24.83
CA ASP A 224 -1.10 -5.88 24.77
C ASP A 224 -1.57 -5.90 23.31
N THR A 225 -1.48 -7.08 22.70
CA THR A 225 -1.72 -7.27 21.27
C THR A 225 -3.09 -7.86 21.02
N LYS A 226 -3.86 -7.21 20.15
CA LYS A 226 -5.16 -7.68 19.66
C LYS A 226 -5.05 -8.06 18.19
N LEU A 227 -5.87 -9.04 17.79
CA LEU A 227 -6.00 -9.48 16.41
C LEU A 227 -7.46 -9.28 15.98
N ASP A 228 -7.66 -8.52 14.91
CA ASP A 228 -8.95 -8.32 14.27
C ASP A 228 -8.90 -8.99 12.88
N THR A 229 -9.77 -9.99 12.68
CA THR A 229 -9.88 -10.75 11.42
C THR A 229 -11.10 -10.36 10.59
N THR A 230 -11.87 -9.37 11.05
CA THR A 230 -13.07 -8.87 10.39
C THR A 230 -13.02 -7.36 10.20
N VAL A 231 -11.90 -6.88 9.72
CA VAL A 231 -11.55 -5.46 9.63
C VAL A 231 -12.61 -4.68 8.87
N THR A 232 -13.22 -3.72 9.56
CA THR A 232 -14.24 -2.83 9.02
C THR A 232 -13.71 -1.40 8.88
N VAL A 233 -14.43 -0.58 8.12
CA VAL A 233 -14.19 0.87 8.06
C VAL A 233 -14.23 1.50 9.46
N ALA A 234 -15.13 1.01 10.33
CA ALA A 234 -15.24 1.51 11.70
C ALA A 234 -14.03 1.14 12.57
N ASP A 235 -13.36 0.02 12.29
CA ASP A 235 -12.17 -0.40 13.04
C ASP A 235 -10.98 0.47 12.65
N LEU A 236 -10.80 0.75 11.37
CA LEU A 236 -9.76 1.67 10.90
C LEU A 236 -9.93 3.12 11.42
N ARG A 237 -11.12 3.53 11.86
CA ARG A 237 -11.33 4.83 12.53
C ARG A 237 -10.86 4.85 13.99
N ARG A 238 -10.41 3.72 14.53
CA ARG A 238 -10.02 3.54 15.93
C ARG A 238 -8.55 3.19 16.10
N MET A 239 -7.74 3.32 15.05
CA MET A 239 -6.29 3.06 15.12
C MET A 239 -5.60 3.91 16.18
N ASN A 240 -6.13 5.09 16.50
CA ASN A 240 -5.63 5.98 17.54
C ASN A 240 -5.74 5.43 18.98
N ASN A 241 -6.33 4.26 19.18
CA ASN A 241 -6.37 3.56 20.44
C ASN A 241 -5.12 2.68 20.69
N TYR A 242 -4.21 2.62 19.73
CA TYR A 242 -3.07 1.71 19.74
C TYR A 242 -1.76 2.46 19.49
N ASP A 243 -0.71 2.01 20.15
CA ASP A 243 0.66 2.53 19.98
C ASP A 243 1.34 1.92 18.74
N LEU A 244 0.91 0.72 18.36
CA LEU A 244 1.34 0.01 17.15
C LEU A 244 0.12 -0.51 16.39
N CYS A 245 0.03 -0.18 15.11
CA CYS A 245 -0.95 -0.75 14.19
C CYS A 245 -0.25 -1.52 13.07
N VAL A 246 -0.70 -2.73 12.83
CA VAL A 246 -0.30 -3.54 11.67
C VAL A 246 -1.47 -3.62 10.71
N LEU A 247 -1.26 -3.18 9.47
CA LEU A 247 -2.23 -3.26 8.38
C LEU A 247 -1.84 -4.44 7.48
N SER A 248 -2.46 -5.58 7.68
CA SER A 248 -2.28 -6.77 6.87
C SER A 248 -3.53 -6.97 6.01
N THR A 249 -3.54 -6.31 4.86
CA THR A 249 -4.68 -6.25 3.95
C THR A 249 -4.22 -6.45 2.51
N HIS A 250 -5.13 -6.87 1.62
CA HIS A 250 -4.85 -6.72 0.20
C HIS A 250 -4.77 -5.25 -0.18
N GLY A 251 -3.88 -4.94 -1.10
CA GLY A 251 -3.74 -3.62 -1.70
C GLY A 251 -3.93 -3.70 -3.20
N ALA A 252 -4.41 -2.60 -3.77
CA ALA A 252 -4.51 -2.43 -5.21
C ALA A 252 -4.20 -0.98 -5.58
N TYR A 253 -3.75 -0.78 -6.80
CA TYR A 253 -3.54 0.56 -7.34
C TYR A 253 -4.75 0.91 -8.19
N TYR A 254 -5.64 1.72 -7.62
CA TYR A 254 -6.94 2.02 -8.19
C TYR A 254 -6.88 3.25 -9.08
N THR A 255 -7.22 3.09 -10.35
CA THR A 255 -7.31 4.18 -11.34
C THR A 255 -8.75 4.43 -11.73
N TYR A 256 -9.17 5.68 -11.75
CA TYR A 256 -10.50 6.08 -12.20
C TYR A 256 -10.43 7.33 -13.07
N GLU A 257 -11.42 7.48 -13.95
CA GLU A 257 -11.60 8.68 -14.75
C GLU A 257 -12.51 9.69 -14.06
N TYR A 258 -12.15 10.95 -14.15
CA TYR A 258 -12.95 12.06 -13.65
C TYR A 258 -12.94 13.25 -14.62
N GLY A 259 -13.89 14.18 -14.45
CA GLY A 259 -14.04 15.37 -15.28
C GLY A 259 -15.06 15.18 -16.41
N TRP A 260 -15.85 16.25 -16.65
CA TRP A 260 -16.96 16.22 -17.61
C TRP A 260 -16.54 16.57 -19.04
N LEU A 261 -15.78 17.65 -19.23
CA LEU A 261 -15.33 18.11 -20.57
C LEU A 261 -13.99 17.53 -20.97
N TRP A 262 -13.10 17.34 -20.00
CA TRP A 262 -11.74 16.81 -20.18
C TRP A 262 -11.58 15.67 -19.20
N LYS A 263 -11.70 14.47 -19.72
CA LYS A 263 -11.46 13.27 -18.93
C LYS A 263 -9.99 13.23 -18.49
N ARG A 264 -9.77 12.97 -17.21
CA ARG A 264 -8.48 12.78 -16.58
C ARG A 264 -8.55 11.51 -15.78
N THR A 265 -7.41 10.86 -15.61
CA THR A 265 -7.27 9.72 -14.71
C THR A 265 -6.62 10.16 -13.42
N ALA A 266 -7.06 9.58 -12.32
CA ALA A 266 -6.39 9.61 -11.03
C ALA A 266 -6.13 8.18 -10.61
N THR A 267 -4.93 7.93 -10.08
CA THR A 267 -4.52 6.62 -9.61
C THR A 267 -4.02 6.78 -8.17
N ALA A 268 -4.42 5.88 -7.28
CA ALA A 268 -4.01 5.90 -5.89
C ALA A 268 -4.01 4.49 -5.29
N PRO A 269 -3.14 4.22 -4.31
CA PRO A 269 -3.20 2.98 -3.54
C PRO A 269 -4.49 2.93 -2.71
N VAL A 270 -5.07 1.74 -2.61
CA VAL A 270 -6.24 1.46 -1.78
C VAL A 270 -6.01 0.22 -0.93
N LEU A 271 -6.59 0.20 0.27
CA LEU A 271 -6.56 -0.94 1.17
C LEU A 271 -7.92 -1.64 1.13
N LEU A 272 -7.94 -2.90 0.74
CA LEU A 272 -9.16 -3.70 0.69
C LEU A 272 -9.49 -4.23 2.09
N LEU A 273 -10.77 -4.20 2.46
CA LEU A 273 -11.26 -4.66 3.75
C LEU A 273 -12.07 -5.95 3.60
N THR A 274 -12.26 -6.66 4.70
CA THR A 274 -13.17 -7.81 4.74
C THR A 274 -14.64 -7.40 4.79
N GLU A 275 -14.92 -6.14 5.13
CA GLU A 275 -16.28 -5.64 5.26
C GLU A 275 -16.99 -5.61 3.91
N LYS A 276 -17.97 -6.51 3.73
CA LYS A 276 -18.83 -6.52 2.55
C LYS A 276 -19.80 -5.35 2.58
N SER A 277 -20.13 -4.84 1.39
CA SER A 277 -21.11 -3.77 1.26
C SER A 277 -22.51 -4.27 1.60
N THR A 278 -23.26 -3.44 2.33
CA THR A 278 -24.66 -3.68 2.63
C THR A 278 -25.42 -2.37 2.55
N PHE A 279 -26.73 -2.42 2.29
CA PHE A 279 -27.59 -1.25 2.26
C PHE A 279 -27.40 -0.31 3.47
N TRP A 280 -27.32 -0.88 4.68
CA TRP A 280 -27.17 -0.07 5.90
C TRP A 280 -25.78 0.54 6.04
N ASN A 281 -24.75 -0.20 5.62
CA ASN A 281 -23.38 0.33 5.63
C ASN A 281 -23.18 1.37 4.53
N ASP A 282 -23.78 1.20 3.36
CA ASP A 282 -23.76 2.23 2.31
C ASP A 282 -24.37 3.54 2.79
N LEU A 283 -25.53 3.48 3.44
CA LEU A 283 -26.12 4.67 4.05
C LEU A 283 -25.23 5.28 5.15
N ARG A 284 -24.63 4.43 5.98
CA ARG A 284 -23.73 4.86 7.06
C ARG A 284 -22.47 5.53 6.54
N TYR A 285 -21.90 5.01 5.46
CA TYR A 285 -20.67 5.51 4.85
C TYR A 285 -20.92 6.44 3.65
N GLY A 286 -22.15 6.79 3.39
CA GLY A 286 -22.57 7.51 2.19
C GLY A 286 -21.76 8.78 1.90
N MET A 287 -21.41 9.54 2.94
CA MET A 287 -20.54 10.70 2.81
C MET A 287 -19.12 10.34 2.34
N ASP A 288 -18.55 9.25 2.84
CA ASP A 288 -17.21 8.84 2.47
C ASP A 288 -17.19 8.20 1.08
N LEU A 289 -18.28 7.51 0.70
CA LEU A 289 -18.47 6.96 -0.65
C LEU A 289 -18.56 8.08 -1.70
N LEU A 290 -19.40 9.10 -1.45
CA LEU A 290 -19.58 10.23 -2.36
C LEU A 290 -18.34 11.15 -2.44
N ASN A 291 -17.50 11.17 -1.39
CA ASN A 291 -16.24 11.91 -1.39
C ASN A 291 -15.04 11.03 -1.79
N HIS A 292 -15.26 9.84 -2.32
CA HIS A 292 -14.24 8.90 -2.78
C HIS A 292 -13.19 8.53 -1.72
N ARG A 293 -13.52 8.64 -0.42
CA ARG A 293 -12.69 8.22 0.71
C ARG A 293 -12.78 6.72 0.92
N ILE A 294 -13.93 6.17 0.59
CA ILE A 294 -14.22 4.74 0.52
C ILE A 294 -14.68 4.45 -0.90
N ILE A 295 -14.23 3.35 -1.44
CA ILE A 295 -14.68 2.81 -2.72
C ILE A 295 -15.16 1.37 -2.51
N LYS A 296 -15.81 0.80 -3.50
CA LYS A 296 -16.30 -0.59 -3.45
C LYS A 296 -15.56 -1.42 -4.49
N VAL A 297 -14.91 -2.50 -4.06
CA VAL A 297 -14.17 -3.42 -4.93
C VAL A 297 -14.68 -4.82 -4.71
N ASN A 298 -15.14 -5.51 -5.76
CA ASN A 298 -15.75 -6.84 -5.68
C ASN A 298 -16.81 -6.96 -4.58
N GLY A 299 -17.63 -5.92 -4.39
CA GLY A 299 -18.68 -5.90 -3.36
C GLY A 299 -18.19 -5.77 -1.91
N ALA A 300 -16.93 -5.46 -1.68
CA ALA A 300 -16.38 -5.11 -0.37
C ALA A 300 -15.91 -3.65 -0.35
N TYR A 301 -15.70 -3.08 0.84
CA TYR A 301 -15.16 -1.73 0.96
C TYR A 301 -13.65 -1.74 0.84
N ALA A 302 -13.12 -0.67 0.24
CA ALA A 302 -11.71 -0.33 0.24
C ALA A 302 -11.53 1.13 0.65
N VAL A 303 -10.45 1.45 1.35
CA VAL A 303 -10.19 2.80 1.84
C VAL A 303 -9.03 3.43 1.10
N THR A 304 -9.14 4.75 0.87
CA THR A 304 -8.13 5.57 0.21
C THR A 304 -7.36 6.41 1.23
N ALA A 305 -6.31 7.11 0.80
CA ALA A 305 -5.61 8.11 1.61
C ALA A 305 -6.58 9.21 2.13
N GLY A 306 -7.59 9.58 1.35
CA GLY A 306 -8.62 10.54 1.75
C GLY A 306 -9.42 10.10 2.98
N PHE A 307 -9.63 8.80 3.16
CA PHE A 307 -10.26 8.25 4.35
C PHE A 307 -9.43 8.56 5.61
N PHE A 308 -8.12 8.26 5.60
CA PHE A 308 -7.27 8.50 6.76
C PHE A 308 -7.11 9.99 7.08
N ARG A 309 -7.00 10.85 6.06
CA ARG A 309 -7.01 12.31 6.26
C ARG A 309 -8.28 12.80 6.94
N ALA A 310 -9.43 12.24 6.56
CA ALA A 310 -10.72 12.63 7.18
C ALA A 310 -10.91 12.05 8.59
N ALA A 311 -10.44 10.80 8.82
CA ALA A 311 -10.59 10.11 10.09
C ALA A 311 -9.67 10.68 11.18
N TYR A 312 -8.44 11.10 10.84
CA TYR A 312 -7.39 11.46 11.77
C TYR A 312 -6.94 12.90 11.66
N ARG A 313 -7.86 13.83 11.72
CA ARG A 313 -7.54 15.26 11.73
C ARG A 313 -6.78 15.63 13.01
N SER A 314 -5.82 16.55 12.87
CA SER A 314 -5.17 17.21 14.01
C SER A 314 -4.36 16.32 14.96
N GLY A 315 -3.62 15.34 14.46
CA GLY A 315 -2.71 14.53 15.28
C GLY A 315 -3.41 13.50 16.16
N ALA A 316 -4.57 12.99 15.74
CA ALA A 316 -5.35 12.02 16.52
C ALA A 316 -4.64 10.67 16.69
N LEU A 317 -3.73 10.29 15.78
CA LEU A 317 -2.94 9.05 15.87
C LEU A 317 -1.82 9.08 16.94
N LYS A 318 -1.48 10.24 17.49
CA LYS A 318 -0.66 10.40 18.72
C LYS A 318 0.60 9.53 18.77
N ASP A 319 1.48 9.68 17.82
CA ASP A 319 2.77 8.95 17.76
C ASP A 319 2.63 7.44 17.48
N THR A 320 1.49 6.95 16.99
CA THR A 320 1.32 5.54 16.59
C THR A 320 2.34 5.14 15.53
N ILE A 321 3.00 4.00 15.71
CA ILE A 321 3.81 3.36 14.65
C ILE A 321 2.88 2.51 13.80
N ILE A 322 2.97 2.65 12.47
CA ILE A 322 2.15 1.90 11.52
C ILE A 322 3.04 1.05 10.63
N LEU A 323 2.81 -0.26 10.64
CA LEU A 323 3.49 -1.22 9.79
C LEU A 323 2.45 -1.83 8.83
N SER A 324 2.66 -1.67 7.53
CA SER A 324 1.75 -2.21 6.52
C SER A 324 2.42 -3.36 5.76
N GLU A 325 1.72 -4.47 5.65
CA GLU A 325 2.07 -5.61 4.78
C GLU A 325 1.33 -5.58 3.45
N THR A 326 0.67 -4.46 3.16
CA THR A 326 -0.19 -4.29 1.99
C THR A 326 0.64 -4.11 0.72
N CYS A 327 0.27 -4.81 -0.34
CA CYS A 327 0.80 -4.60 -1.68
C CYS A 327 0.57 -3.15 -2.13
N GLU A 328 1.52 -2.60 -2.87
CA GLU A 328 1.40 -1.28 -3.51
C GLU A 328 1.05 -0.12 -2.57
N PHE A 329 1.29 -0.28 -1.26
CA PHE A 329 1.01 0.77 -0.26
C PHE A 329 1.75 2.08 -0.58
N TYR A 330 2.95 1.99 -1.13
CA TYR A 330 3.75 3.09 -1.66
C TYR A 330 3.76 3.15 -3.20
N GLY A 331 2.73 2.60 -3.85
CA GLY A 331 2.63 2.58 -5.30
C GLY A 331 3.54 1.55 -5.97
N LYS A 332 3.98 1.86 -7.18
CA LYS A 332 4.76 0.96 -8.04
C LYS A 332 6.16 1.50 -8.31
N SER A 333 7.09 0.62 -8.68
CA SER A 333 8.43 0.98 -9.16
C SER A 333 8.33 1.94 -10.35
N GLY A 334 9.02 3.08 -10.24
CA GLY A 334 8.94 4.15 -11.24
C GLY A 334 7.84 5.18 -10.97
N HIS A 335 6.90 4.91 -10.08
CA HIS A 335 5.88 5.86 -9.62
C HIS A 335 5.57 5.63 -8.13
N LEU A 336 6.47 6.12 -7.27
CA LEU A 336 6.21 6.09 -5.83
C LEU A 336 5.05 7.01 -5.47
N ASP A 337 4.09 6.48 -4.71
CA ASP A 337 2.95 7.22 -4.20
C ASP A 337 2.98 7.21 -2.67
N THR A 338 3.26 8.36 -2.07
CA THR A 338 3.32 8.53 -0.62
C THR A 338 1.99 8.93 0.01
N SER A 339 0.93 9.08 -0.79
CA SER A 339 -0.34 9.68 -0.34
C SER A 339 -0.95 8.98 0.87
N MET A 340 -0.84 7.64 0.94
CA MET A 340 -1.33 6.85 2.07
C MET A 340 -0.53 7.12 3.34
N ALA A 341 0.81 7.09 3.23
CA ALA A 341 1.70 7.39 4.35
C ALA A 341 1.56 8.85 4.81
N ASP A 342 1.50 9.81 3.86
CA ASP A 342 1.33 11.23 4.15
C ASP A 342 0.00 11.50 4.89
N ALA A 343 -1.08 10.78 4.52
CA ALA A 343 -2.36 10.88 5.21
C ALA A 343 -2.26 10.42 6.67
N LEU A 344 -1.57 9.31 6.93
CA LEU A 344 -1.37 8.78 8.27
C LEU A 344 -0.43 9.65 9.11
N LEU A 345 0.66 10.15 8.52
CA LEU A 345 1.60 11.07 9.20
C LEU A 345 0.93 12.41 9.52
N SER A 346 0.15 12.98 8.61
CA SER A 346 -0.64 14.18 8.89
C SER A 346 -1.68 13.95 9.99
N GLY A 347 -2.13 12.70 10.16
CA GLY A 347 -2.98 12.24 11.24
C GLY A 347 -2.27 12.08 12.59
N GLY A 348 -0.93 12.25 12.65
CA GLY A 348 -0.12 12.18 13.87
C GLY A 348 0.61 10.86 14.07
N ALA A 349 0.61 9.94 13.09
CA ALA A 349 1.45 8.75 13.16
C ALA A 349 2.93 9.16 13.26
N ALA A 350 3.72 8.47 14.08
CA ALA A 350 5.14 8.74 14.22
C ALA A 350 5.91 8.27 12.97
N CYS A 351 5.69 7.03 12.59
CA CYS A 351 6.36 6.41 11.47
C CYS A 351 5.41 5.45 10.75
N VAL A 352 5.54 5.38 9.43
CA VAL A 352 4.78 4.47 8.57
C VAL A 352 5.77 3.65 7.75
N VAL A 353 5.62 2.34 7.79
CA VAL A 353 6.38 1.38 6.98
C VAL A 353 5.40 0.65 6.07
N GLY A 354 5.71 0.50 4.81
CA GLY A 354 4.88 -0.22 3.84
C GLY A 354 5.70 -0.59 2.61
N TYR A 355 5.09 -1.19 1.62
CA TYR A 355 5.78 -1.78 0.47
C TYR A 355 5.46 -1.09 -0.85
N VAL A 356 6.45 -1.07 -1.73
CA VAL A 356 6.31 -0.73 -3.15
C VAL A 356 6.07 -2.03 -3.92
N ASN A 357 5.23 -2.01 -4.93
CA ASN A 357 4.82 -3.17 -5.72
C ASN A 357 4.07 -4.25 -4.91
N ASN A 358 3.73 -5.34 -5.55
CA ASN A 358 3.15 -6.50 -4.90
C ASN A 358 4.20 -7.20 -4.08
N VAL A 359 3.95 -7.34 -2.78
CA VAL A 359 4.86 -7.98 -1.85
C VAL A 359 4.51 -9.44 -1.63
N TYR A 360 5.52 -10.29 -1.62
CA TYR A 360 5.34 -11.69 -1.26
C TYR A 360 5.01 -11.82 0.24
N THR A 361 3.86 -12.41 0.54
CA THR A 361 3.28 -12.43 1.88
C THR A 361 4.20 -12.99 2.96
N VAL A 362 4.98 -14.05 2.65
CA VAL A 362 5.89 -14.64 3.66
C VAL A 362 7.07 -13.72 3.94
N TYR A 363 7.55 -12.99 2.94
CA TYR A 363 8.59 -11.99 3.14
C TYR A 363 8.10 -10.84 4.03
N SER A 364 6.96 -10.22 3.70
CA SER A 364 6.41 -9.11 4.48
C SER A 364 6.13 -9.53 5.92
N ARG A 365 5.58 -10.71 6.12
CA ARG A 365 5.30 -11.27 7.45
C ARG A 365 6.57 -11.57 8.24
N SER A 366 7.61 -12.10 7.59
CA SER A 366 8.91 -12.32 8.23
C SER A 366 9.55 -10.99 8.63
N MET A 367 9.47 -9.99 7.76
CA MET A 367 9.91 -8.61 8.06
C MET A 367 9.13 -8.02 9.23
N LEU A 368 7.80 -8.17 9.25
CA LEU A 368 6.94 -7.72 10.36
C LEU A 368 7.38 -8.37 11.68
N TRP A 369 7.55 -9.70 11.67
CA TRP A 369 7.97 -10.44 12.85
C TRP A 369 9.32 -9.94 13.39
N ALA A 370 10.32 -9.79 12.54
CA ALA A 370 11.62 -9.27 12.93
C ALA A 370 11.54 -7.83 13.45
N THR A 371 10.82 -6.96 12.72
CA THR A 371 10.70 -5.55 13.07
C THR A 371 10.06 -5.36 14.44
N VAL A 372 8.91 -6.00 14.72
CA VAL A 372 8.24 -5.83 16.02
C VAL A 372 9.09 -6.39 17.16
N ASN A 373 9.75 -7.53 16.98
CA ASN A 373 10.64 -8.09 18.01
C ASN A 373 11.83 -7.17 18.31
N ARG A 374 12.36 -6.47 17.31
CA ARG A 374 13.43 -5.47 17.50
C ARG A 374 12.90 -4.21 18.19
N LEU A 375 11.70 -3.75 17.86
CA LEU A 375 11.04 -2.65 18.58
C LEU A 375 10.84 -3.00 20.06
N LEU A 376 10.45 -4.25 20.36
CA LEU A 376 10.33 -4.76 21.73
C LEU A 376 11.70 -4.91 22.42
N ALA A 377 12.79 -5.03 21.68
CA ALA A 377 14.15 -4.97 22.21
C ALA A 377 14.65 -3.52 22.45
N GLY A 378 13.86 -2.51 22.05
CA GLY A 378 14.16 -1.10 22.25
C GLY A 378 14.83 -0.40 21.06
N ASP A 379 14.90 -1.05 19.91
CA ASP A 379 15.43 -0.45 18.67
C ASP A 379 14.49 0.64 18.15
N THR A 380 15.03 1.54 17.33
CA THR A 380 14.23 2.45 16.49
C THR A 380 13.55 1.69 15.36
N VAL A 381 12.54 2.30 14.72
CA VAL A 381 11.89 1.71 13.54
C VAL A 381 12.92 1.45 12.44
N ARG A 382 13.86 2.37 12.21
CA ARG A 382 14.93 2.22 11.23
C ARG A 382 15.81 1.01 11.56
N GLU A 383 16.36 0.95 12.77
CA GLU A 383 17.23 -0.15 13.21
C GLU A 383 16.51 -1.50 13.11
N ALA A 384 15.22 -1.54 13.47
CA ALA A 384 14.39 -2.73 13.42
C ALA A 384 14.15 -3.23 11.98
N VAL A 385 13.82 -2.33 11.05
CA VAL A 385 13.64 -2.66 9.63
C VAL A 385 14.98 -3.06 9.00
N ASP A 386 16.07 -2.32 9.25
CA ASP A 386 17.40 -2.65 8.73
C ASP A 386 17.87 -4.02 9.22
N PHE A 387 17.53 -4.41 10.45
CA PHE A 387 17.79 -5.76 10.95
C PHE A 387 17.06 -6.82 10.10
N GLY A 388 15.77 -6.61 9.81
CA GLY A 388 14.99 -7.49 8.95
C GLY A 388 15.58 -7.59 7.53
N LEU A 389 15.97 -6.46 6.93
CA LEU A 389 16.59 -6.41 5.60
C LEU A 389 17.92 -7.18 5.56
N ASN A 390 18.73 -7.06 6.62
CA ASN A 390 19.97 -7.81 6.74
C ASN A 390 19.76 -9.32 6.91
N LEU A 391 18.66 -9.72 7.56
CA LEU A 391 18.34 -11.12 7.84
C LEU A 391 17.69 -11.80 6.63
N TYR A 392 16.77 -11.14 5.97
CA TYR A 392 15.91 -11.74 4.94
C TYR A 392 16.24 -11.30 3.52
N GLY A 393 16.97 -10.21 3.34
CA GLY A 393 17.29 -9.61 2.04
C GLY A 393 16.63 -8.25 1.86
N ALA A 394 17.19 -7.46 0.95
CA ALA A 394 16.73 -6.09 0.68
C ALA A 394 15.36 -6.03 0.00
N ASP A 395 14.94 -7.13 -0.60
CA ASP A 395 13.63 -7.26 -1.27
C ASP A 395 13.15 -8.73 -1.23
N ASP A 396 11.91 -8.94 -1.58
CA ASP A 396 11.24 -10.23 -1.54
C ASP A 396 11.74 -11.22 -2.60
N ILE A 397 12.26 -10.76 -3.72
CA ILE A 397 12.88 -11.62 -4.74
C ILE A 397 14.21 -12.19 -4.23
N ILE A 398 15.01 -11.35 -3.56
CA ILE A 398 16.26 -11.82 -2.92
C ILE A 398 15.94 -12.87 -1.86
N TRP A 399 14.95 -12.59 -0.99
CA TRP A 399 14.50 -13.55 0.02
C TRP A 399 14.07 -14.87 -0.62
N TYR A 400 13.21 -14.80 -1.65
CA TYR A 400 12.65 -15.96 -2.32
C TYR A 400 13.72 -16.82 -3.01
N ASN A 401 14.66 -16.18 -3.69
CA ASN A 401 15.80 -16.87 -4.32
C ASN A 401 16.69 -17.56 -3.29
N ASN A 402 16.89 -16.98 -2.11
CA ASN A 402 17.68 -17.56 -1.02
C ASN A 402 16.98 -18.79 -0.40
N GLN A 403 15.64 -18.85 -0.46
CA GLN A 403 14.86 -20.02 -0.02
C GLN A 403 14.76 -21.12 -1.08
N GLY A 404 15.31 -20.93 -2.29
CA GLY A 404 15.26 -21.90 -3.39
C GLY A 404 13.91 -22.02 -4.07
N GLY A 405 13.02 -21.02 -3.89
CA GLY A 405 11.70 -20.99 -4.48
C GLY A 405 11.65 -20.48 -5.93
N ARG A 406 10.46 -20.47 -6.50
CA ARG A 406 10.18 -19.76 -7.75
C ARG A 406 9.81 -18.30 -7.44
N ARG A 407 10.17 -17.39 -8.32
CA ARG A 407 9.72 -15.99 -8.19
C ARG A 407 8.21 -15.91 -8.26
N PRO A 408 7.53 -15.34 -7.25
CA PRO A 408 6.08 -15.16 -7.27
C PRO A 408 5.67 -14.10 -8.30
N HIS A 409 6.51 -13.08 -8.53
CA HIS A 409 6.29 -11.95 -9.44
C HIS A 409 7.60 -11.48 -10.08
N ALA A 410 7.50 -10.66 -11.14
CA ALA A 410 8.65 -10.21 -11.94
C ALA A 410 9.39 -9.01 -11.31
N VAL A 411 8.69 -8.19 -10.52
CA VAL A 411 9.18 -6.93 -9.96
C VAL A 411 9.34 -7.06 -8.46
N ALA A 412 10.53 -6.70 -7.96
CA ALA A 412 10.86 -6.81 -6.54
C ALA A 412 10.04 -5.82 -5.70
N SER A 413 9.57 -6.29 -4.54
CA SER A 413 8.96 -5.46 -3.51
C SER A 413 9.92 -5.26 -2.35
N PHE A 414 9.98 -4.04 -1.86
CA PHE A 414 10.86 -3.64 -0.76
C PHE A 414 10.14 -2.65 0.16
N PRO A 415 10.50 -2.62 1.46
CA PRO A 415 9.89 -1.70 2.41
C PRO A 415 10.40 -0.27 2.24
N VAL A 416 9.49 0.68 2.42
CA VAL A 416 9.75 2.13 2.47
C VAL A 416 9.29 2.64 3.82
N LEU A 417 10.06 3.57 4.40
CA LEU A 417 9.79 4.22 5.67
C LEU A 417 9.50 5.70 5.45
N SER A 418 8.47 6.21 6.09
CA SER A 418 8.12 7.63 6.13
C SER A 418 7.90 8.10 7.56
N GLY A 419 8.19 9.37 7.85
CA GLY A 419 8.06 9.96 9.17
C GLY A 419 9.31 9.83 10.04
N ASP A 420 9.14 9.81 11.35
CA ASP A 420 10.22 9.71 12.34
C ASP A 420 10.77 8.28 12.40
N GLN A 421 11.87 8.05 11.72
CA GLN A 421 12.53 6.74 11.65
C GLN A 421 13.25 6.37 12.95
N ASP A 422 13.50 7.34 13.83
CA ASP A 422 14.07 7.14 15.16
C ASP A 422 12.99 6.86 16.23
N ALA A 423 11.72 6.84 15.83
CA ALA A 423 10.62 6.44 16.69
C ALA A 423 10.85 5.05 17.29
N ARG A 424 10.43 4.88 18.53
CA ARG A 424 10.55 3.62 19.29
C ARG A 424 9.21 3.26 19.89
N LEU A 425 8.97 1.96 20.04
CA LEU A 425 7.85 1.50 20.85
C LEU A 425 8.16 1.83 22.33
N ARG A 426 7.34 2.71 22.91
CA ARG A 426 7.58 3.18 24.28
C ARG A 426 7.23 2.10 25.28
N ALA A 427 8.16 1.80 26.20
CA ALA A 427 7.82 1.07 27.41
C ALA A 427 6.89 1.94 28.26
N VAL A 428 5.76 1.40 28.68
CA VAL A 428 4.90 2.05 29.66
C VAL A 428 5.66 2.05 30.99
N GLN A 429 6.10 3.22 31.45
CA GLN A 429 6.63 3.34 32.81
C GLN A 429 5.50 2.94 33.73
N ALA A 430 5.71 1.87 34.53
CA ALA A 430 4.83 1.55 35.64
C ALA A 430 4.67 2.83 36.45
N ALA A 431 3.43 3.30 36.64
CA ALA A 431 3.16 4.46 37.50
C ALA A 431 3.86 4.20 38.81
N ALA A 432 4.96 4.92 39.06
CA ALA A 432 5.72 4.79 40.26
C ALA A 432 4.70 5.01 41.39
N ASP A 433 4.56 4.02 42.25
CA ASP A 433 3.73 4.08 43.44
C ASP A 433 4.02 5.39 44.19
N SER A 434 3.16 6.39 43.95
CA SER A 434 3.19 7.66 44.66
C SER A 434 2.73 7.52 46.14
N THR A 435 2.81 6.31 46.68
CA THR A 435 2.40 5.97 48.05
C THR A 435 3.57 5.94 49.05
N GLN A 436 4.77 6.38 48.66
CA GLN A 436 5.90 6.40 49.58
C GLN A 436 6.39 7.80 49.95
N GLN A 437 5.51 8.82 49.97
CA GLN A 437 5.83 10.13 50.56
C GLN A 437 4.71 10.63 51.47
N ALA A 438 4.30 9.81 52.44
CA ALA A 438 3.53 10.24 53.58
C ALA A 438 3.80 9.29 54.76
N ALA A 439 5.02 9.34 55.30
CA ALA A 439 5.37 8.81 56.60
C ALA A 439 6.42 9.72 57.26
#